data_ea05dd16457b0e7ccd167c8a8bd910c1
#
_entry.id   ea05dd16457b0e7ccd167c8a8bd910c1
#
_cell.length_a   1.000
_cell.length_b   1.000
_cell.length_c   1.000
_cell.angle_alpha   90.00
_cell.angle_beta   90.00
_cell.angle_gamma   90.00
#
_symmetry.space_group_name_H-M   'P 1'
#
loop_
_entity.id
_entity.type
_entity.pdbx_description
1 polymer ?
#
loop_
_entity_poly.entity_id
_entity_poly.type
_entity_poly.pdbx_seq_one_letter_code
_entity_poly.pdbx_strand_id
1 'polypeptide(L)' 'EQVLGKLSDKEKYIITKRYFNDKTQSELAEELGVSQAQISRIEKNAIKVLKKNIKE' A
#
# COMPACT_ATOMS: atom_id res chain seq x y z
N GLU A 1 0.25 14.93 3.28
CA GLU A 1 0.05 14.27 4.44
C GLU A 1 -1.37 14.00 4.76
N GLN A 2 -2.27 14.83 4.41
CA GLN A 2 -3.66 14.51 4.56
C GLN A 2 -4.03 13.31 3.75
N VAL A 3 -3.46 13.18 2.58
CA VAL A 3 -3.76 12.04 1.71
C VAL A 3 -3.35 10.75 2.39
N LEU A 4 -2.16 10.72 2.93
CA LEU A 4 -1.69 9.54 3.63
C LEU A 4 -2.50 9.28 4.89
N GLY A 5 -3.06 10.31 5.48
CA GLY A 5 -3.86 10.14 6.64
C GLY A 5 -5.15 9.38 6.40
N LYS A 6 -5.54 9.26 5.14
CA LYS A 6 -6.73 8.52 4.79
C LYS A 6 -6.50 7.03 4.67
N LEU A 7 -5.26 6.60 4.69
CA LEU A 7 -4.94 5.19 4.59
C LEU A 7 -4.80 4.58 5.96
N SER A 8 -5.10 3.30 6.05
CA SER A 8 -4.88 2.58 7.30
C SER A 8 -3.38 2.41 7.48
N ASP A 9 -2.99 2.04 8.70
CA ASP A 9 -1.58 1.83 8.99
C ASP A 9 -0.99 0.76 8.09
N LYS A 10 -1.76 -0.29 7.86
CA LYS A 10 -1.31 -1.38 7.01
C LYS A 10 -1.09 -0.91 5.58
N GLU A 11 -1.99 -0.12 5.08
CA GLU A 11 -1.88 0.39 3.72
C GLU A 11 -0.68 1.31 3.59
N LYS A 12 -0.46 2.16 4.58
CA LYS A 12 0.68 3.06 4.58
C LYS A 12 1.99 2.27 4.60
N TYR A 13 2.03 1.25 5.43
CA TYR A 13 3.22 0.43 5.53
C TYR A 13 3.54 -0.23 4.19
N ILE A 14 2.53 -0.81 3.57
CA ILE A 14 2.74 -1.50 2.31
C ILE A 14 3.19 -0.55 1.21
N ILE A 15 2.52 0.58 1.11
CA ILE A 15 2.87 1.56 0.08
C ILE A 15 4.29 2.06 0.30
N THR A 16 4.64 2.36 1.54
CA THR A 16 5.97 2.85 1.85
C THR A 16 7.04 1.85 1.46
N LYS A 17 6.83 0.59 1.83
CA LYS A 17 7.82 -0.43 1.52
C LYS A 17 7.92 -0.70 0.04
N ARG A 18 6.80 -0.63 -0.66
CA ARG A 18 6.80 -0.88 -2.09
C ARG A 18 7.50 0.22 -2.88
N TYR A 19 7.20 1.46 -2.55
CA TYR A 19 7.69 2.56 -3.37
C TYR A 19 8.94 3.26 -2.85
N PHE A 20 9.21 3.14 -1.57
CA PHE A 20 10.39 3.77 -1.04
C PHE A 20 11.51 2.79 -0.71
N ASN A 21 11.16 1.54 -0.44
CA ASN A 21 12.15 0.54 -0.08
C ASN A 21 12.30 -0.56 -1.14
N ASP A 22 11.58 -0.41 -2.24
CA ASP A 22 11.69 -1.37 -3.35
C ASP A 22 11.38 -2.81 -2.98
N LYS A 23 10.55 -3.02 -2.01
CA LYS A 23 10.16 -4.38 -1.67
C LYS A 23 9.15 -4.90 -2.66
N THR A 24 9.24 -6.18 -2.99
CA THR A 24 8.27 -6.77 -3.89
C THR A 24 7.03 -7.19 -3.13
N GLN A 25 5.97 -7.47 -3.88
CA GLN A 25 4.73 -7.95 -3.27
C GLN A 25 4.97 -9.26 -2.54
N SER A 26 5.80 -10.12 -3.12
CA SER A 26 6.15 -11.38 -2.49
C SER A 26 6.81 -11.19 -1.14
N GLU A 27 7.76 -10.28 -1.10
CA GLU A 27 8.47 -10.00 0.13
C GLU A 27 7.54 -9.47 1.21
N LEU A 28 6.65 -8.58 0.82
CA LEU A 28 5.70 -8.02 1.77
C LEU A 28 4.72 -9.07 2.26
N ALA A 29 4.27 -9.92 1.35
CA ALA A 29 3.34 -10.98 1.73
C ALA A 29 3.96 -11.87 2.79
N GLU A 30 5.21 -12.22 2.58
CA GLU A 30 5.94 -13.06 3.50
C GLU A 30 6.11 -12.37 4.84
N GLU A 31 6.48 -11.11 4.78
CA GLU A 31 6.73 -10.32 5.96
C GLU A 31 5.47 -10.18 6.83
N LEU A 32 4.35 -9.97 6.21
CA LEU A 32 3.11 -9.74 6.91
C LEU A 32 2.29 -11.01 7.16
N GLY A 33 2.74 -12.10 6.59
CA GLY A 33 2.04 -13.36 6.77
C GLY A 33 0.72 -13.42 6.04
N VAL A 34 0.65 -12.79 4.87
CA VAL A 34 -0.56 -12.80 4.07
C VAL A 34 -0.20 -13.25 2.66
N SER A 35 -1.21 -13.43 1.82
CA SER A 35 -0.97 -13.86 0.47
C SER A 35 -0.56 -12.69 -0.42
N GLN A 36 0.12 -12.99 -1.50
CA GLN A 36 0.52 -11.99 -2.44
C GLN A 36 -0.69 -11.30 -3.05
N ALA A 37 -1.75 -12.06 -3.25
CA ALA A 37 -2.97 -11.51 -3.79
C ALA A 37 -3.54 -10.44 -2.86
N GLN A 38 -3.41 -10.65 -1.57
CA GLN A 38 -3.87 -9.68 -0.60
C GLN A 38 -3.06 -8.40 -0.68
N ILE A 39 -1.75 -8.54 -0.82
CA ILE A 39 -0.88 -7.37 -0.96
C ILE A 39 -1.28 -6.58 -2.19
N SER A 40 -1.50 -7.29 -3.28
CA SER A 40 -1.89 -6.65 -4.53
C SER A 40 -3.18 -5.86 -4.37
N ARG A 41 -4.14 -6.47 -3.71
CA ARG A 41 -5.43 -5.83 -3.49
C ARG A 41 -5.32 -4.59 -2.60
N ILE A 42 -4.54 -4.70 -1.53
CA ILE A 42 -4.35 -3.57 -0.64
C ILE A 42 -3.66 -2.44 -1.37
N GLU A 43 -2.68 -2.78 -2.17
CA GLU A 43 -1.94 -1.81 -2.96
C GLU A 43 -2.88 -1.05 -3.89
N LYS A 44 -3.72 -1.78 -4.59
CA LYS A 44 -4.66 -1.16 -5.51
C LYS A 44 -5.62 -0.25 -4.79
N ASN A 45 -6.09 -0.69 -3.64
CA ASN A 45 -6.99 0.11 -2.84
C ASN A 45 -6.33 1.40 -2.40
N ALA A 46 -5.09 1.29 -1.92
CA ALA A 46 -4.36 2.45 -1.45
C ALA A 46 -4.16 3.46 -2.58
N ILE A 47 -3.79 2.97 -3.74
CA ILE A 47 -3.57 3.85 -4.87
C ILE A 47 -4.87 4.53 -5.29
N LYS A 48 -5.96 3.79 -5.22
CA LYS A 48 -7.26 4.34 -5.55
C LYS A 48 -7.61 5.49 -4.62
N VAL A 49 -7.35 5.31 -3.33
CA VAL A 49 -7.61 6.36 -2.36
C VAL A 49 -6.74 7.57 -2.62
N LEU A 50 -5.47 7.32 -2.91
CA LEU A 50 -4.55 8.41 -3.19
C LEU A 50 -4.98 9.21 -4.41
N LYS A 51 -5.34 8.53 -5.45
CA LYS A 51 -5.77 9.19 -6.67
C LYS A 51 -7.01 10.02 -6.45
N LYS A 52 -7.92 9.48 -5.69
CA LYS A 52 -9.15 10.18 -5.40
C LYS A 52 -8.93 11.46 -4.64
N ASN A 53 -7.96 11.46 -3.76
CA ASN A 53 -7.72 12.61 -2.92
C ASN A 53 -6.76 13.63 -3.52
N ILE A 54 -5.98 13.20 -4.47
CA ILE A 54 -5.05 14.10 -5.10
C ILE A 54 -5.76 14.90 -6.14
N LYS A 55 -6.55 14.26 -6.94
CA LYS A 55 -7.30 14.97 -7.86
C LYS A 55 -6.70 16.14 -8.50
N GLU A 56 -6.63 16.33 -9.50
CA GLU A 56 -6.09 17.38 -10.20
C GLU A 56 -6.79 17.83 -11.16
#